data_df747c2b0ff39f23b4d90c112b68d799
#
_entry.id   df747c2b0ff39f23b4d90c112b68d799
#
_cell.length_a   1.000
_cell.length_b   1.000
_cell.length_c   1.000
_cell.angle_alpha   90.00
_cell.angle_beta   90.00
_cell.angle_gamma   90.00
#
_symmetry.space_group_name_H-M   'P 1'
#
loop_
_entity.id
_entity.type
_entity.pdbx_description
1 polymer ?
#
loop_
_entity_poly.entity_id
_entity_poly.type
_entity_poly.pdbx_seq_one_letter_code
_entity_poly.pdbx_strand_id
1 'polypeptide(L)'
;MNNNTDMYEEWKWQLTKALEQVTLPQGIEIRVWTDADFSAIQRISSAEDWPSPTRRPDDSLFAWQHSWPALVAVDGETVVGFVRGITDGAITMFIAEMAIDAQQRGRGIGRALLDACHFLYPTTRLDLLSVDDARDFYKACGFRTIHQGMRKSYM
;
A
#
# COMPACT_ATOMS: atom_id res chain seq x y z
N MET A 1 8.08 23.34 16.49
CA MET A 1 8.68 22.07 16.01
C MET A 1 7.59 21.26 15.36
N ASN A 2 7.72 20.99 14.05
CA ASN A 2 6.67 20.31 13.28
C ASN A 2 6.75 18.79 13.52
N ASN A 3 5.93 18.25 14.42
CA ASN A 3 5.81 16.81 14.67
C ASN A 3 5.61 15.96 13.39
N ASN A 4 5.07 16.56 12.34
CA ASN A 4 4.80 15.88 11.07
C ASN A 4 6.06 15.64 10.21
N THR A 5 7.02 16.57 10.26
CA THR A 5 8.29 16.43 9.52
C THR A 5 9.17 15.36 10.16
N ASP A 6 9.22 15.29 11.48
CA ASP A 6 10.02 14.31 12.22
C ASP A 6 9.47 12.89 11.99
N MET A 7 8.15 12.73 11.97
CA MET A 7 7.49 11.45 11.72
C MET A 7 7.73 10.95 10.28
N TYR A 8 7.68 11.85 9.29
CA TYR A 8 7.92 11.49 7.90
C TYR A 8 9.37 11.04 7.68
N GLU A 9 10.35 11.71 8.28
CA GLU A 9 11.75 11.30 8.21
C GLU A 9 11.99 9.94 8.91
N GLU A 10 11.31 9.68 10.02
CA GLU A 10 11.33 8.38 10.68
C GLU A 10 10.78 7.27 9.76
N TRP A 11 9.66 7.50 9.10
CA TRP A 11 9.09 6.54 8.15
C TRP A 11 10.02 6.25 6.97
N LYS A 12 10.68 7.28 6.43
CA LYS A 12 11.67 7.12 5.36
C LYS A 12 12.84 6.26 5.82
N TRP A 13 13.34 6.49 7.00
CA TRP A 13 14.43 5.70 7.56
C TRP A 13 14.03 4.24 7.77
N GLN A 14 12.86 3.99 8.39
CA GLN A 14 12.32 2.64 8.59
C GLN A 14 12.15 1.91 7.26
N LEU A 15 11.59 2.59 6.26
CA LEU A 15 11.41 2.01 4.93
C LEU A 15 12.75 1.67 4.27
N THR A 16 13.74 2.56 4.36
CA THR A 16 15.07 2.31 3.80
C THR A 16 15.65 1.01 4.38
N LYS A 17 15.51 0.78 5.67
CA LYS A 17 15.94 -0.45 6.33
C LYS A 17 15.16 -1.69 5.87
N ALA A 18 13.85 -1.57 5.76
CA ALA A 18 13.00 -2.66 5.28
C ALA A 18 13.36 -3.06 3.84
N LEU A 19 13.61 -2.10 2.97
CA LEU A 19 13.93 -2.32 1.56
C LEU A 19 15.27 -3.03 1.33
N GLU A 20 16.18 -3.03 2.30
CA GLU A 20 17.41 -3.85 2.25
C GLU A 20 17.11 -5.35 2.11
N GLN A 21 15.91 -5.80 2.52
CA GLN A 21 15.46 -7.19 2.47
C GLN A 21 14.47 -7.47 1.33
N VAL A 22 14.10 -6.45 0.56
CA VAL A 22 13.11 -6.57 -0.52
C VAL A 22 13.81 -6.71 -1.87
N THR A 23 13.39 -7.68 -2.67
CA THR A 23 13.80 -7.76 -4.07
C THR A 23 12.95 -6.82 -4.90
N LEU A 24 13.52 -5.69 -5.30
CA LEU A 24 12.84 -4.72 -6.15
C LEU A 24 12.91 -5.15 -7.63
N PRO A 25 11.78 -5.07 -8.38
CA PRO A 25 11.81 -5.22 -9.82
C PRO A 25 12.72 -4.16 -10.47
N GLN A 26 13.33 -4.51 -11.59
CA GLN A 26 14.21 -3.60 -12.32
C GLN A 26 13.49 -2.29 -12.69
N GLY A 27 14.12 -1.16 -12.38
CA GLY A 27 13.62 0.17 -12.67
C GLY A 27 12.53 0.68 -11.71
N ILE A 28 12.16 -0.12 -10.70
CA ILE A 28 11.15 0.24 -9.71
C ILE A 28 11.80 0.71 -8.42
N GLU A 29 11.33 1.86 -7.93
CA GLU A 29 11.61 2.38 -6.61
C GLU A 29 10.33 2.29 -5.75
N ILE A 30 10.49 1.94 -4.48
CA ILE A 30 9.41 2.04 -3.47
C ILE A 30 9.81 3.14 -2.50
N ARG A 31 8.90 4.06 -2.26
CA ARG A 31 9.11 5.16 -1.31
C ARG A 31 7.83 5.47 -0.53
N VAL A 32 7.99 6.25 0.53
CA VAL A 32 6.85 6.82 1.25
C VAL A 32 6.08 7.73 0.29
N TRP A 33 4.76 7.65 0.32
CA TRP A 33 3.89 8.49 -0.47
C TRP A 33 3.97 9.96 -0.03
N THR A 34 3.56 10.87 -0.88
CA THR A 34 3.39 12.30 -0.57
C THR A 34 2.05 12.78 -1.13
N ASP A 35 1.57 13.93 -0.68
CA ASP A 35 0.33 14.54 -1.20
C ASP A 35 0.36 14.72 -2.73
N ALA A 36 1.55 14.95 -3.30
CA ALA A 36 1.74 15.07 -4.76
C ALA A 36 1.40 13.77 -5.52
N ASP A 37 1.42 12.62 -4.86
CA ASP A 37 1.10 11.33 -5.47
C ASP A 37 -0.42 11.06 -5.54
N PHE A 38 -1.24 11.87 -4.86
CA PHE A 38 -2.67 11.59 -4.71
C PHE A 38 -3.41 11.53 -6.05
N SER A 39 -3.04 12.38 -7.02
CA SER A 39 -3.63 12.33 -8.37
C SER A 39 -3.36 10.99 -9.08
N ALA A 40 -2.18 10.42 -8.90
CA ALA A 40 -1.85 9.10 -9.44
C ALA A 40 -2.64 7.98 -8.73
N ILE A 41 -2.80 8.09 -7.41
CA ILE A 41 -3.64 7.17 -6.63
C ILE A 41 -5.09 7.21 -7.12
N GLN A 42 -5.64 8.40 -7.35
CA GLN A 42 -6.98 8.56 -7.92
C GLN A 42 -7.09 7.91 -9.31
N ARG A 43 -6.11 8.12 -10.17
CA ARG A 43 -6.07 7.53 -11.52
C ARG A 43 -6.05 5.99 -11.47
N ILE A 44 -5.17 5.40 -10.67
CA ILE A 44 -5.05 3.94 -10.56
C ILE A 44 -6.31 3.36 -9.92
N SER A 45 -6.85 3.97 -8.86
CA SER A 45 -8.07 3.52 -8.19
C SER A 45 -9.28 3.57 -9.11
N SER A 46 -9.40 4.61 -9.93
CA SER A 46 -10.51 4.74 -10.89
C SER A 46 -10.49 3.64 -11.95
N ALA A 47 -9.31 3.20 -12.37
CA ALA A 47 -9.15 2.07 -13.30
C ALA A 47 -9.57 0.73 -12.70
N GLU A 48 -9.61 0.62 -11.36
CA GLU A 48 -10.08 -0.56 -10.62
C GLU A 48 -11.55 -0.44 -10.18
N ASP A 49 -12.29 0.56 -10.66
CA ASP A 49 -13.65 0.86 -10.21
C ASP A 49 -13.76 1.14 -8.70
N TRP A 50 -12.71 1.68 -8.10
CA TRP A 50 -12.70 2.13 -6.71
C TRP A 50 -13.04 3.62 -6.64
N PRO A 51 -14.28 3.98 -6.32
CA PRO A 51 -14.75 5.35 -6.50
C PRO A 51 -14.32 6.32 -5.40
N SER A 52 -13.92 5.82 -4.22
CA SER A 52 -13.72 6.68 -3.05
C SER A 52 -12.72 7.81 -3.26
N PRO A 53 -11.53 7.60 -3.85
CA PRO A 53 -10.58 8.69 -4.05
C PRO A 53 -11.08 9.80 -4.99
N THR A 54 -12.03 9.49 -5.86
CA THR A 54 -12.62 10.44 -6.80
C THR A 54 -13.91 11.08 -6.28
N ARG A 55 -14.79 10.30 -5.64
CA ARG A 55 -16.07 10.77 -5.11
C ARG A 55 -15.96 11.43 -3.75
N ARG A 56 -14.95 11.07 -2.97
CA ARG A 56 -14.67 11.60 -1.64
C ARG A 56 -13.19 11.96 -1.51
N PRO A 57 -12.68 12.92 -2.31
CA PRO A 57 -11.24 13.18 -2.39
C PRO A 57 -10.66 13.65 -1.06
N ASP A 58 -11.35 14.52 -0.33
CA ASP A 58 -10.87 15.06 0.94
C ASP A 58 -10.77 13.97 2.03
N ASP A 59 -11.79 13.11 2.12
CA ASP A 59 -11.77 11.97 3.07
C ASP A 59 -10.70 10.96 2.72
N SER A 60 -10.53 10.69 1.44
CA SER A 60 -9.50 9.75 0.97
C SER A 60 -8.10 10.30 1.21
N LEU A 61 -7.87 11.57 0.90
CA LEU A 61 -6.60 12.26 1.19
C LEU A 61 -6.30 12.22 2.70
N PHE A 62 -7.29 12.54 3.53
CA PHE A 62 -7.17 12.47 4.98
C PHE A 62 -6.80 11.05 5.44
N ALA A 63 -7.44 10.01 4.89
CA ALA A 63 -7.14 8.63 5.21
C ALA A 63 -5.68 8.26 4.85
N TRP A 64 -5.18 8.71 3.71
CA TRP A 64 -3.79 8.52 3.30
C TRP A 64 -2.82 9.23 4.25
N GLN A 65 -3.10 10.47 4.63
CA GLN A 65 -2.28 11.26 5.55
C GLN A 65 -2.22 10.67 6.97
N HIS A 66 -3.19 9.84 7.35
CA HIS A 66 -3.31 9.22 8.68
C HIS A 66 -3.11 7.70 8.66
N SER A 67 -2.50 7.18 7.62
CA SER A 67 -2.19 5.76 7.49
C SER A 67 -0.68 5.51 7.46
N TRP A 68 -0.27 4.42 8.07
CA TRP A 68 1.08 3.89 7.95
C TRP A 68 1.05 2.36 8.00
N PRO A 69 1.75 1.63 7.11
CA PRO A 69 2.53 2.14 5.97
C PRO A 69 1.64 2.68 4.84
N ALA A 70 2.13 3.71 4.17
CA ALA A 70 1.55 4.31 2.97
C ALA A 70 2.67 4.53 1.95
N LEU A 71 2.73 3.65 0.95
CA LEU A 71 3.87 3.53 0.02
C LEU A 71 3.40 3.61 -1.42
N VAL A 72 4.27 4.16 -2.27
CA VAL A 72 4.10 4.14 -3.73
C VAL A 72 5.27 3.42 -4.39
N ALA A 73 4.97 2.73 -5.48
CA ALA A 73 5.94 2.18 -6.41
C ALA A 73 6.05 3.12 -7.62
N VAL A 74 7.27 3.45 -8.00
CA VAL A 74 7.58 4.46 -9.01
C VAL A 74 8.49 3.86 -10.08
N ASP A 75 8.14 4.07 -11.34
CA ASP A 75 8.97 3.78 -12.50
C ASP A 75 9.41 5.11 -13.12
N GLY A 76 10.68 5.48 -12.94
CA GLY A 76 11.16 6.82 -13.25
C GLY A 76 10.46 7.88 -12.41
N GLU A 77 9.62 8.71 -13.02
CA GLU A 77 8.83 9.74 -12.32
C GLU A 77 7.35 9.39 -12.21
N THR A 78 6.96 8.21 -12.71
CA THR A 78 5.56 7.79 -12.77
C THR A 78 5.21 6.84 -11.63
N VAL A 79 4.21 7.19 -10.83
CA VAL A 79 3.63 6.27 -9.85
C VAL A 79 2.86 5.17 -10.60
N VAL A 80 3.25 3.93 -10.38
CA VAL A 80 2.72 2.73 -11.07
C VAL A 80 1.99 1.76 -10.15
N GLY A 81 2.02 2.03 -8.85
CA GLY A 81 1.31 1.22 -7.86
C GLY A 81 1.41 1.85 -6.49
N PHE A 82 0.59 1.34 -5.59
CA PHE A 82 0.56 1.81 -4.21
C PHE A 82 0.07 0.74 -3.24
N VAL A 83 0.39 0.93 -1.97
CA VAL A 83 -0.20 0.20 -0.85
C VAL A 83 -0.46 1.16 0.30
N ARG A 84 -1.61 1.01 0.94
CA ARG A 84 -1.98 1.71 2.17
C ARG A 84 -2.36 0.69 3.23
N GLY A 85 -1.68 0.71 4.35
CA GLY A 85 -1.92 -0.15 5.49
C GLY A 85 -2.24 0.63 6.76
N ILE A 86 -2.69 -0.10 7.76
CA ILE A 86 -2.94 0.38 9.12
C ILE A 86 -2.36 -0.67 10.06
N THR A 87 -1.51 -0.26 11.01
CA THR A 87 -0.85 -1.22 11.91
C THR A 87 -0.81 -0.72 13.35
N ASP A 88 -0.84 -1.68 14.29
CA ASP A 88 -0.48 -1.44 15.71
C ASP A 88 1.05 -1.54 15.95
N GLY A 89 1.80 -1.90 14.92
CA GLY A 89 3.25 -2.04 14.97
C GLY A 89 3.77 -3.30 15.66
N ALA A 90 2.90 -4.19 16.13
CA ALA A 90 3.29 -5.34 16.94
C ALA A 90 2.62 -6.65 16.55
N ILE A 91 1.32 -6.66 16.35
CA ILE A 91 0.52 -7.89 16.15
C ILE A 91 -0.13 -7.92 14.78
N THR A 92 -0.72 -6.80 14.34
CA THR A 92 -1.55 -6.78 13.13
C THR A 92 -1.20 -5.61 12.24
N MET A 93 -1.13 -5.88 10.95
CA MET A 93 -1.20 -4.90 9.89
C MET A 93 -2.36 -5.26 8.96
N PHE A 94 -3.27 -4.34 8.76
CA PHE A 94 -4.34 -4.47 7.77
C PHE A 94 -3.96 -3.72 6.50
N ILE A 95 -3.89 -4.45 5.39
CA ILE A 95 -3.71 -3.83 4.06
C ILE A 95 -5.08 -3.36 3.60
N ALA A 96 -5.29 -2.05 3.68
CA ALA A 96 -6.57 -1.43 3.38
C ALA A 96 -6.80 -1.26 1.87
N GLU A 97 -5.74 -0.92 1.14
CA GLU A 97 -5.77 -0.71 -0.32
C GLU A 97 -4.42 -1.09 -0.92
N MET A 98 -4.45 -1.80 -2.04
CA MET A 98 -3.28 -2.02 -2.88
C MET A 98 -3.73 -2.15 -4.32
N ALA A 99 -3.13 -1.39 -5.21
CA ALA A 99 -3.36 -1.51 -6.65
C ALA A 99 -2.09 -1.25 -7.44
N ILE A 100 -1.98 -1.94 -8.57
CA ILE A 100 -0.91 -1.77 -9.56
C ILE A 100 -1.55 -1.36 -10.87
N ASP A 101 -1.00 -0.34 -11.52
CA ASP A 101 -1.39 0.06 -12.86
C ASP A 101 -1.45 -1.19 -13.77
N ALA A 102 -2.56 -1.38 -14.46
CA ALA A 102 -2.83 -2.59 -15.24
C ALA A 102 -1.71 -2.89 -16.27
N GLN A 103 -1.11 -1.87 -16.84
CA GLN A 103 -0.01 -2.01 -17.80
C GLN A 103 1.32 -2.42 -17.17
N GLN A 104 1.43 -2.33 -15.85
CA GLN A 104 2.65 -2.63 -15.10
C GLN A 104 2.56 -3.94 -14.30
N ARG A 105 1.46 -4.65 -14.40
CA ARG A 105 1.26 -5.94 -13.73
C ARG A 105 2.19 -7.03 -14.29
N GLY A 106 2.42 -8.06 -13.47
CA GLY A 106 3.30 -9.17 -13.86
C GLY A 106 4.80 -8.88 -13.72
N ARG A 107 5.19 -7.71 -13.20
CA ARG A 107 6.59 -7.31 -12.97
C ARG A 107 7.06 -7.58 -11.54
N GLY A 108 6.21 -8.06 -10.65
CA GLY A 108 6.55 -8.28 -9.23
C GLY A 108 6.38 -7.06 -8.33
N ILE A 109 5.78 -5.97 -8.81
CA ILE A 109 5.61 -4.72 -8.05
C ILE A 109 4.71 -4.93 -6.83
N GLY A 110 3.59 -5.63 -6.98
CA GLY A 110 2.66 -5.91 -5.89
C GLY A 110 3.31 -6.75 -4.79
N ARG A 111 4.09 -7.77 -5.16
CA ARG A 111 4.86 -8.56 -4.20
C ARG A 111 5.86 -7.68 -3.45
N ALA A 112 6.60 -6.84 -4.15
CA ALA A 112 7.59 -5.96 -3.53
C ALA A 112 6.96 -4.97 -2.53
N LEU A 113 5.77 -4.43 -2.84
CA LEU A 113 5.02 -3.58 -1.91
C LEU A 113 4.57 -4.34 -0.65
N LEU A 114 4.09 -5.59 -0.79
CA LEU A 114 3.73 -6.43 0.35
C LEU A 114 4.94 -6.83 1.18
N ASP A 115 6.04 -7.17 0.54
CA ASP A 115 7.30 -7.50 1.22
C ASP A 115 7.83 -6.27 1.99
N ALA A 116 7.75 -5.07 1.42
CA ALA A 116 8.10 -3.83 2.12
C ALA A 116 7.25 -3.64 3.38
N CYS A 117 5.94 -3.86 3.31
CA CYS A 117 5.06 -3.82 4.47
C CYS A 117 5.46 -4.87 5.52
N HIS A 118 5.76 -6.09 5.09
CA HIS A 118 6.18 -7.15 6.00
C HIS A 118 7.48 -6.80 6.72
N PHE A 119 8.49 -6.34 5.99
CA PHE A 119 9.80 -6.02 6.59
C PHE A 119 9.81 -4.72 7.40
N LEU A 120 8.83 -3.84 7.22
CA LEU A 120 8.63 -2.71 8.13
C LEU A 120 8.25 -3.15 9.55
N TYR A 121 7.42 -4.19 9.66
CA TYR A 121 6.95 -4.74 10.94
C TYR A 121 6.90 -6.28 10.87
N PRO A 122 8.04 -6.95 10.93
CA PRO A 122 8.14 -8.39 10.62
C PRO A 122 7.45 -9.30 11.64
N THR A 123 7.04 -8.77 12.79
CA THR A 123 6.28 -9.52 13.81
C THR A 123 4.78 -9.43 13.64
N THR A 124 4.28 -8.54 12.75
CA THR A 124 2.85 -8.42 12.49
C THR A 124 2.37 -9.45 11.48
N ARG A 125 1.14 -9.94 11.66
CA ARG A 125 0.43 -10.60 10.57
C ARG A 125 -0.14 -9.55 9.61
N LEU A 126 -0.13 -9.84 8.33
CA LEU A 126 -0.76 -9.00 7.31
C LEU A 126 -2.14 -9.59 7.00
N ASP A 127 -3.18 -8.85 7.29
CA ASP A 127 -4.57 -9.20 6.96
C ASP A 127 -5.10 -8.27 5.86
N LEU A 128 -5.95 -8.79 4.98
CA LEU A 128 -6.59 -8.01 3.93
C LEU A 128 -7.92 -8.66 3.49
N LEU A 129 -8.71 -7.89 2.76
CA LEU A 129 -9.89 -8.37 2.04
C LEU A 129 -9.56 -8.43 0.56
N SER A 130 -9.46 -9.63 0.01
CA SER A 130 -9.16 -9.85 -1.41
C SER A 130 -10.43 -9.86 -2.24
N VAL A 131 -10.40 -9.20 -3.41
CA VAL A 131 -11.35 -9.50 -4.47
C VAL A 131 -11.03 -10.87 -5.09
N ASP A 132 -12.03 -11.51 -5.71
CA ASP A 132 -11.87 -12.89 -6.21
C ASP A 132 -10.74 -13.03 -7.21
N ASP A 133 -10.59 -12.09 -8.13
CA ASP A 133 -9.57 -12.11 -9.18
C ASP A 133 -8.13 -11.94 -8.65
N ALA A 134 -7.96 -11.39 -7.45
CA ALA A 134 -6.65 -11.19 -6.83
C ALA A 134 -6.23 -12.34 -5.89
N ARG A 135 -7.09 -13.30 -5.65
CA ARG A 135 -6.87 -14.37 -4.67
C ARG A 135 -5.60 -15.19 -4.96
N ASP A 136 -5.40 -15.58 -6.21
CA ASP A 136 -4.23 -16.39 -6.60
C ASP A 136 -2.93 -15.62 -6.45
N PHE A 137 -2.94 -14.32 -6.74
CA PHE A 137 -1.81 -13.43 -6.49
C PHE A 137 -1.41 -13.43 -5.01
N TYR A 138 -2.38 -13.22 -4.09
CA TYR A 138 -2.10 -13.21 -2.66
C TYR A 138 -1.62 -14.58 -2.15
N LYS A 139 -2.19 -15.68 -2.63
CA LYS A 139 -1.70 -17.03 -2.30
C LYS A 139 -0.24 -17.22 -2.75
N ALA A 140 0.13 -16.75 -3.93
CA ALA A 140 1.50 -16.78 -4.42
C ALA A 140 2.45 -15.91 -3.57
N CYS A 141 1.93 -14.90 -2.86
CA CYS A 141 2.66 -14.08 -1.89
C CYS A 141 2.66 -14.67 -0.46
N GLY A 142 2.17 -15.90 -0.26
CA GLY A 142 2.18 -16.58 1.04
C GLY A 142 0.93 -16.36 1.90
N PHE A 143 -0.07 -15.67 1.38
CA PHE A 143 -1.35 -15.49 2.09
C PHE A 143 -2.20 -16.77 2.00
N ARG A 144 -2.94 -17.03 3.04
CA ARG A 144 -3.95 -18.10 3.08
C ARG A 144 -5.32 -17.52 3.39
N THR A 145 -6.35 -18.14 2.86
CA THR A 145 -7.72 -17.76 3.22
C THR A 145 -7.97 -18.03 4.70
N ILE A 146 -8.51 -17.04 5.38
CA ILE A 146 -8.98 -17.16 6.77
C ILE A 146 -10.53 -17.18 6.80
N HIS A 147 -11.17 -16.40 7.61
CA HIS A 147 -12.62 -16.37 7.73
C HIS A 147 -13.28 -15.51 6.64
N GLN A 148 -14.61 -15.55 6.57
CA GLN A 148 -15.38 -14.63 5.72
C GLN A 148 -15.32 -13.20 6.26
N GLY A 149 -15.01 -12.25 5.41
CA GLY A 149 -15.05 -10.84 5.75
C GLY A 149 -16.48 -10.34 5.92
N MET A 150 -16.72 -9.49 6.92
CA MET A 150 -18.02 -8.84 7.15
C MET A 150 -17.80 -7.32 7.21
N ARG A 151 -18.72 -6.56 6.64
CA ARG A 151 -18.69 -5.10 6.65
C ARG A 151 -20.05 -4.54 6.97
N LYS A 152 -20.06 -3.52 7.84
CA LYS A 152 -21.21 -2.63 8.01
C LYS A 152 -20.84 -1.26 7.46
N SER A 153 -21.49 -0.84 6.40
CA SER A 153 -21.26 0.47 5.78
C SER A 153 -22.31 1.47 6.27
N TYR A 154 -21.88 2.72 6.39
CA TYR A 154 -22.74 3.84 6.86
C TYR A 154 -23.05 4.85 5.75
N MET A 155 -22.84 4.46 4.49
CA MET A 155 -23.13 5.26 3.31
C MET A 155 -23.97 4.45 2.33
#